data_90c9d375e94e1204ee69da26dbff0b4e
#
_entry.id   90c9d375e94e1204ee69da26dbff0b4e
#
_cell.length_a   1.000
_cell.length_b   1.000
_cell.length_c   1.000
_cell.angle_alpha   90.00
_cell.angle_beta   90.00
_cell.angle_gamma   90.00
#
_symmetry.space_group_name_H-M   'P 1'
#
loop_
_entity.id
_entity.type
_entity.pdbx_description
1 polymer ?
#
loop_
_entity_poly.entity_id
_entity_poly.type
_entity_poly.pdbx_seq_one_letter_code
_entity_poly.pdbx_strand_id
1 'polypeptide(L)'
;MTTLPVLELEGTPYEQGLAHGKSARELIAQNIEIYFYRFERETKLPKAEVLRRAGLYLRVIEKHAPHYAEAMRGVAEGSQRELLEIAALNARYELIYSEVTKQALTSDLTPSPSLKGRGNSPPSLGEGSGERSDGCTSFAVLPQKSTNKHLLLAENWDWIPDVRGVVLKICEPGMPEILCFTEAGIVGGKIGLNSAGLGLAINGLNSEHDNWAMLAKPFHVRCWEVLRCTDFDRAVRVVTEGERGVSANFLIAQAPDRVVDLETAPTGVATLFPQDGWLAHTNHFINPHAVGLTREVQPSKRPSTKQRLARVQQLLRACAQISLERAKEILRDHEDFPYSLCRHPDENFPPEERYASVVSVVMDLHDKTLMIASGPPCQHEYRVLKL
;
A
#
# COMPACT_ATOMS: atom_id res chain seq x y z
N MET A 1 7.61 -6.39 21.09
CA MET A 1 7.49 -6.17 19.62
C MET A 1 8.64 -5.30 19.16
N THR A 2 9.32 -5.66 18.08
CA THR A 2 10.51 -4.99 17.59
C THR A 2 10.13 -3.69 16.88
N THR A 3 10.81 -2.61 17.22
CA THR A 3 10.71 -1.33 16.49
C THR A 3 11.14 -1.53 15.05
N LEU A 4 10.45 -0.84 14.10
CA LEU A 4 10.86 -0.85 12.68
C LEU A 4 12.33 -0.37 12.58
N PRO A 5 13.23 -1.16 11.95
CA PRO A 5 14.58 -0.72 11.68
C PRO A 5 14.58 0.44 10.69
N VAL A 6 15.48 1.40 10.92
CA VAL A 6 15.73 2.50 9.98
C VAL A 6 17.04 2.19 9.27
N LEU A 7 17.00 2.12 7.96
CA LEU A 7 18.15 1.85 7.11
C LEU A 7 18.56 3.14 6.41
N GLU A 8 19.79 3.58 6.60
CA GLU A 8 20.38 4.67 5.86
C GLU A 8 21.04 4.10 4.60
N LEU A 9 20.56 4.55 3.44
CA LEU A 9 20.96 4.05 2.14
C LEU A 9 21.55 5.19 1.31
N GLU A 10 22.82 5.07 0.97
CA GLU A 10 23.57 6.08 0.23
C GLU A 10 24.12 5.53 -1.09
N GLY A 11 24.47 6.42 -2.01
CA GLY A 11 25.13 6.07 -3.26
C GLY A 11 24.15 5.76 -4.41
N THR A 12 24.62 4.94 -5.33
CA THR A 12 23.86 4.50 -6.52
C THR A 12 22.69 3.57 -6.13
N PRO A 13 21.68 3.39 -6.98
CA PRO A 13 20.58 2.45 -6.73
C PRO A 13 21.07 1.03 -6.39
N TYR A 14 22.12 0.54 -7.05
CA TYR A 14 22.72 -0.76 -6.72
C TYR A 14 23.34 -0.79 -5.31
N GLU A 15 24.10 0.23 -4.94
CA GLU A 15 24.72 0.33 -3.60
C GLU A 15 23.69 0.44 -2.51
N GLN A 16 22.63 1.23 -2.72
CA GLN A 16 21.46 1.30 -1.84
C GLN A 16 20.79 -0.06 -1.66
N GLY A 17 20.57 -0.76 -2.78
CA GLY A 17 20.01 -2.11 -2.77
C GLY A 17 20.90 -3.11 -2.00
N LEU A 18 22.22 -3.04 -2.20
CA LEU A 18 23.19 -3.89 -1.52
C LEU A 18 23.19 -3.65 0.01
N ALA A 19 23.14 -2.39 0.41
CA ALA A 19 23.05 -2.00 1.83
C ALA A 19 21.72 -2.47 2.45
N HIS A 20 20.58 -2.26 1.75
CA HIS A 20 19.26 -2.77 2.15
C HIS A 20 19.29 -4.30 2.32
N GLY A 21 19.78 -5.02 1.31
CA GLY A 21 19.88 -6.48 1.35
C GLY A 21 20.71 -7.00 2.52
N LYS A 22 21.89 -6.39 2.78
CA LYS A 22 22.76 -6.76 3.90
C LYS A 22 22.12 -6.47 5.26
N SER A 23 21.55 -5.27 5.43
CA SER A 23 21.03 -4.81 6.72
C SER A 23 19.71 -5.47 7.10
N ALA A 24 18.89 -5.89 6.12
CA ALA A 24 17.58 -6.50 6.35
C ALA A 24 17.52 -7.98 5.92
N ARG A 25 18.64 -8.70 5.80
CA ARG A 25 18.72 -10.06 5.27
C ARG A 25 17.70 -11.01 5.85
N GLU A 26 17.60 -11.07 7.18
CA GLU A 26 16.67 -11.96 7.86
C GLU A 26 15.20 -11.56 7.64
N LEU A 27 14.90 -10.26 7.63
CA LEU A 27 13.55 -9.75 7.37
C LEU A 27 13.12 -10.04 5.92
N ILE A 28 14.05 -9.91 4.96
CA ILE A 28 13.82 -10.25 3.55
C ILE A 28 13.54 -11.75 3.41
N ALA A 29 14.32 -12.60 4.09
CA ALA A 29 14.10 -14.04 4.10
C ALA A 29 12.68 -14.38 4.61
N GLN A 30 12.28 -13.79 5.74
CA GLN A 30 10.94 -13.97 6.31
C GLN A 30 9.85 -13.51 5.34
N ASN A 31 10.01 -12.33 4.71
CA ASN A 31 9.03 -11.85 3.74
C ASN A 31 8.92 -12.75 2.51
N ILE A 32 10.02 -13.31 2.01
CA ILE A 32 9.99 -14.29 0.92
C ILE A 32 9.13 -15.50 1.34
N GLU A 33 9.37 -16.08 2.52
CA GLU A 33 8.60 -17.22 3.02
C GLU A 33 7.10 -16.88 3.16
N ILE A 34 6.78 -15.74 3.78
CA ILE A 34 5.41 -15.26 3.96
C ILE A 34 4.72 -15.08 2.60
N TYR A 35 5.35 -14.39 1.65
CA TYR A 35 4.72 -14.12 0.37
C TYR A 35 4.61 -15.35 -0.53
N PHE A 36 5.59 -16.27 -0.54
CA PHE A 36 5.45 -17.50 -1.30
C PHE A 36 4.36 -18.40 -0.75
N TYR A 37 4.22 -18.50 0.58
CA TYR A 37 3.06 -19.14 1.22
C TYR A 37 1.74 -18.50 0.78
N ARG A 38 1.68 -17.16 0.76
CA ARG A 38 0.48 -16.42 0.34
C ARG A 38 0.16 -16.59 -1.15
N PHE A 39 1.14 -16.59 -2.02
CA PHE A 39 0.94 -16.89 -3.44
C PHE A 39 0.28 -18.27 -3.62
N GLU A 40 0.82 -19.30 -2.99
CA GLU A 40 0.25 -20.64 -3.09
C GLU A 40 -1.16 -20.70 -2.52
N ARG A 41 -1.38 -20.15 -1.34
CA ARG A 41 -2.65 -20.20 -0.64
C ARG A 41 -3.74 -19.37 -1.30
N GLU A 42 -3.46 -18.09 -1.55
CA GLU A 42 -4.47 -17.12 -1.99
C GLU A 42 -4.67 -17.14 -3.50
N THR A 43 -3.61 -17.33 -4.27
CA THR A 43 -3.69 -17.28 -5.73
C THR A 43 -3.65 -18.65 -6.39
N LYS A 44 -3.39 -19.71 -5.62
CA LYS A 44 -3.20 -21.08 -6.12
C LYS A 44 -2.04 -21.21 -7.11
N LEU A 45 -1.09 -20.28 -7.07
CA LEU A 45 0.08 -20.29 -7.94
C LEU A 45 1.23 -21.08 -7.27
N PRO A 46 1.72 -22.14 -7.89
CA PRO A 46 2.90 -22.84 -7.40
C PRO A 46 4.15 -21.96 -7.54
N LYS A 47 5.16 -22.15 -6.68
CA LYS A 47 6.41 -21.36 -6.65
C LYS A 47 7.02 -21.17 -8.04
N ALA A 48 7.06 -22.21 -8.86
CA ALA A 48 7.62 -22.14 -10.21
C ALA A 48 6.89 -21.14 -11.11
N GLU A 49 5.57 -21.06 -11.03
CA GLU A 49 4.77 -20.11 -11.80
C GLU A 49 4.94 -18.68 -11.29
N VAL A 50 5.02 -18.48 -9.97
CA VAL A 50 5.32 -17.18 -9.37
C VAL A 50 6.67 -16.67 -9.87
N LEU A 51 7.73 -17.50 -9.83
CA LEU A 51 9.06 -17.13 -10.31
C LEU A 51 9.07 -16.86 -11.82
N ARG A 52 8.32 -17.63 -12.61
CA ARG A 52 8.18 -17.39 -14.05
C ARG A 52 7.55 -16.01 -14.32
N ARG A 53 6.47 -15.66 -13.64
CA ARG A 53 5.81 -14.34 -13.76
C ARG A 53 6.72 -13.22 -13.26
N ALA A 54 7.40 -13.42 -12.14
CA ALA A 54 8.40 -12.49 -11.62
C ALA A 54 9.51 -12.20 -12.63
N GLY A 55 9.98 -13.22 -13.36
CA GLY A 55 10.93 -13.05 -14.45
C GLY A 55 10.40 -12.24 -15.64
N LEU A 56 9.09 -12.31 -15.92
CA LEU A 56 8.47 -11.43 -16.91
C LEU A 56 8.48 -9.97 -16.44
N TYR A 57 8.08 -9.73 -15.18
CA TYR A 57 8.11 -8.39 -14.58
C TYR A 57 9.52 -7.83 -14.44
N LEU A 58 10.51 -8.65 -14.13
CA LEU A 58 11.91 -8.23 -14.09
C LEU A 58 12.33 -7.60 -15.44
N ARG A 59 11.98 -8.25 -16.57
CA ARG A 59 12.26 -7.70 -17.91
C ARG A 59 11.52 -6.37 -18.18
N VAL A 60 10.29 -6.24 -17.71
CA VAL A 60 9.54 -4.97 -17.78
C VAL A 60 10.24 -3.88 -16.97
N ILE A 61 10.67 -4.21 -15.76
CA ILE A 61 11.37 -3.28 -14.86
C ILE A 61 12.72 -2.88 -15.48
N GLU A 62 13.51 -3.83 -15.99
CA GLU A 62 14.78 -3.58 -16.67
C GLU A 62 14.63 -2.59 -17.86
N LYS A 63 13.53 -2.75 -18.62
CA LYS A 63 13.25 -1.90 -19.78
C LYS A 63 12.78 -0.50 -19.40
N HIS A 64 11.91 -0.37 -18.40
CA HIS A 64 11.20 0.89 -18.11
C HIS A 64 11.71 1.62 -16.86
N ALA A 65 12.44 0.95 -15.99
CA ALA A 65 13.01 1.49 -14.75
C ALA A 65 14.36 0.82 -14.43
N PRO A 66 15.41 0.98 -15.27
CA PRO A 66 16.68 0.25 -15.12
C PRO A 66 17.34 0.48 -13.77
N HIS A 67 17.28 1.68 -13.20
CA HIS A 67 17.83 1.96 -11.87
C HIS A 67 17.10 1.21 -10.75
N TYR A 68 15.79 0.99 -10.90
CA TYR A 68 15.04 0.13 -9.98
C TYR A 68 15.52 -1.33 -10.07
N ALA A 69 15.76 -1.83 -11.29
CA ALA A 69 16.31 -3.17 -11.50
C ALA A 69 17.73 -3.32 -10.91
N GLU A 70 18.58 -2.28 -11.00
CA GLU A 70 19.90 -2.25 -10.36
C GLU A 70 19.78 -2.36 -8.84
N ALA A 71 18.86 -1.60 -8.22
CA ALA A 71 18.60 -1.70 -6.80
C ALA A 71 18.10 -3.11 -6.41
N MET A 72 17.22 -3.74 -7.21
CA MET A 72 16.79 -5.12 -6.98
C MET A 72 17.96 -6.12 -7.01
N ARG A 73 18.92 -5.96 -7.94
CA ARG A 73 20.14 -6.78 -7.99
C ARG A 73 20.97 -6.59 -6.73
N GLY A 74 21.12 -5.34 -6.28
CA GLY A 74 21.79 -5.03 -5.00
C GLY A 74 21.11 -5.72 -3.81
N VAL A 75 19.76 -5.64 -3.71
CA VAL A 75 18.99 -6.32 -2.67
C VAL A 75 19.21 -7.84 -2.71
N ALA A 76 19.17 -8.45 -3.89
CA ALA A 76 19.39 -9.90 -4.07
C ALA A 76 20.78 -10.32 -3.58
N GLU A 77 21.83 -9.63 -4.02
CA GLU A 77 23.19 -9.89 -3.61
C GLU A 77 23.40 -9.68 -2.11
N GLY A 78 22.96 -8.52 -1.57
CA GLY A 78 23.12 -8.18 -0.16
C GLY A 78 22.40 -9.14 0.77
N SER A 79 21.20 -9.60 0.38
CA SER A 79 20.40 -10.55 1.16
C SER A 79 20.80 -12.02 0.93
N GLN A 80 21.63 -12.31 -0.08
CA GLN A 80 21.98 -13.66 -0.53
C GLN A 80 20.74 -14.46 -0.95
N ARG A 81 19.85 -13.80 -1.70
CA ARG A 81 18.62 -14.39 -2.25
C ARG A 81 18.64 -14.35 -3.77
N GLU A 82 17.88 -15.26 -4.39
CA GLU A 82 17.75 -15.27 -5.83
C GLU A 82 17.05 -14.00 -6.35
N LEU A 83 17.56 -13.43 -7.44
CA LEU A 83 16.98 -12.21 -8.03
C LEU A 83 15.50 -12.39 -8.38
N LEU A 84 15.06 -13.58 -8.79
CA LEU A 84 13.67 -13.84 -9.09
C LEU A 84 12.76 -13.86 -7.84
N GLU A 85 13.30 -14.23 -6.66
CA GLU A 85 12.57 -14.12 -5.41
C GLU A 85 12.36 -12.65 -5.04
N ILE A 86 13.40 -11.81 -5.20
CA ILE A 86 13.29 -10.36 -5.02
C ILE A 86 12.33 -9.74 -6.05
N ALA A 87 12.37 -10.18 -7.31
CA ALA A 87 11.45 -9.74 -8.34
C ALA A 87 9.99 -10.11 -8.01
N ALA A 88 9.76 -11.29 -7.43
CA ALA A 88 8.43 -11.70 -6.96
C ALA A 88 7.88 -10.78 -5.85
N LEU A 89 8.73 -10.37 -4.89
CA LEU A 89 8.33 -9.39 -3.87
C LEU A 89 7.98 -8.03 -4.49
N ASN A 90 8.78 -7.57 -5.45
CA ASN A 90 8.61 -6.26 -6.09
C ASN A 90 7.43 -6.21 -7.09
N ALA A 91 6.98 -7.35 -7.60
CA ALA A 91 5.79 -7.50 -8.43
C ALA A 91 4.61 -8.16 -7.68
N ARG A 92 4.70 -8.31 -6.35
CA ARG A 92 3.68 -9.02 -5.56
C ARG A 92 2.30 -8.41 -5.69
N TYR A 93 2.23 -7.09 -5.83
CA TYR A 93 0.97 -6.38 -5.96
C TYR A 93 0.22 -6.86 -7.19
N GLU A 94 0.85 -6.87 -8.35
CA GLU A 94 0.28 -7.33 -9.60
C GLU A 94 -0.12 -8.81 -9.54
N LEU A 95 0.78 -9.64 -9.01
CA LEU A 95 0.58 -11.08 -8.96
C LEU A 95 -0.58 -11.49 -8.05
N ILE A 96 -0.71 -10.83 -6.90
CA ILE A 96 -1.75 -11.16 -5.94
C ILE A 96 -3.09 -10.52 -6.36
N TYR A 97 -3.11 -9.19 -6.65
CA TYR A 97 -4.36 -8.46 -6.89
C TYR A 97 -5.12 -8.98 -8.12
N SER A 98 -4.43 -9.25 -9.22
CA SER A 98 -5.11 -9.77 -10.41
C SER A 98 -5.71 -11.17 -10.22
N GLU A 99 -5.04 -12.07 -9.49
CA GLU A 99 -5.59 -13.41 -9.25
C GLU A 99 -6.74 -13.39 -8.25
N VAL A 100 -6.67 -12.54 -7.22
CA VAL A 100 -7.77 -12.36 -6.26
C VAL A 100 -9.00 -11.75 -6.96
N THR A 101 -8.80 -10.74 -7.80
CA THR A 101 -9.88 -10.19 -8.64
C THR A 101 -10.51 -11.26 -9.51
N LYS A 102 -9.71 -12.07 -10.21
CA LYS A 102 -10.20 -13.16 -11.05
C LYS A 102 -11.03 -14.18 -10.27
N GLN A 103 -10.58 -14.55 -9.07
CA GLN A 103 -11.33 -15.46 -8.20
C GLN A 103 -12.66 -14.85 -7.73
N ALA A 104 -12.67 -13.57 -7.34
CA ALA A 104 -13.90 -12.87 -6.96
C ALA A 104 -14.91 -12.86 -8.09
N LEU A 105 -14.47 -12.55 -9.32
CA LEU A 105 -15.34 -12.54 -10.50
C LEU A 105 -15.90 -13.92 -10.85
N THR A 106 -15.13 -14.99 -10.65
CA THR A 106 -15.60 -16.36 -10.94
C THR A 106 -16.55 -16.89 -9.86
N SER A 107 -16.37 -16.51 -8.60
CA SER A 107 -17.27 -16.93 -7.51
C SER A 107 -18.69 -16.35 -7.64
N ASP A 108 -18.80 -15.14 -8.18
CA ASP A 108 -20.11 -14.50 -8.42
C ASP A 108 -20.89 -15.13 -9.58
N LEU A 109 -20.23 -15.89 -10.46
CA LEU A 109 -20.86 -16.59 -11.58
C LEU A 109 -21.41 -17.97 -11.19
N THR A 110 -21.05 -18.50 -10.02
CA THR A 110 -21.61 -19.76 -9.50
C THR A 110 -22.92 -19.47 -8.77
N PRO A 111 -24.10 -19.99 -9.25
CA PRO A 111 -25.35 -19.82 -8.53
C PRO A 111 -25.23 -20.43 -7.13
N SER A 112 -25.55 -19.66 -6.09
CA SER A 112 -25.76 -20.24 -4.76
C SER A 112 -26.74 -21.40 -4.84
N PRO A 113 -26.45 -22.58 -4.28
CA PRO A 113 -27.44 -23.66 -4.19
C PRO A 113 -28.65 -23.09 -3.46
N SER A 114 -29.82 -23.18 -4.08
CA SER A 114 -31.07 -22.68 -3.54
C SER A 114 -31.30 -23.29 -2.15
N LEU A 115 -31.41 -22.46 -1.11
CA LEU A 115 -31.81 -22.82 0.22
C LEU A 115 -33.24 -23.36 0.19
N LYS A 116 -33.40 -24.68 -0.03
CA LYS A 116 -34.57 -25.44 0.36
C LYS A 116 -34.17 -26.41 1.46
N GLY A 117 -34.52 -26.07 2.70
CA GLY A 117 -34.41 -27.00 3.83
C GLY A 117 -33.97 -26.29 5.11
N ARG A 118 -34.94 -26.05 6.02
CA ARG A 118 -34.71 -25.55 7.36
C ARG A 118 -33.87 -26.56 8.15
N GLY A 119 -32.76 -26.10 8.71
CA GLY A 119 -32.01 -26.75 9.77
C GLY A 119 -31.12 -25.72 10.42
N ASN A 120 -31.35 -25.42 11.72
CA ASN A 120 -30.49 -24.58 12.54
C ASN A 120 -29.15 -25.27 12.77
N SER A 121 -28.21 -25.11 11.86
CA SER A 121 -26.80 -25.38 12.10
C SER A 121 -26.03 -24.16 11.61
N PRO A 122 -24.98 -23.70 12.34
CA PRO A 122 -24.14 -22.62 11.85
C PRO A 122 -23.55 -23.04 10.49
N PRO A 123 -23.40 -22.12 9.53
CA PRO A 123 -22.84 -22.45 8.23
C PRO A 123 -21.46 -23.06 8.42
N SER A 124 -21.29 -24.30 7.93
CA SER A 124 -19.98 -24.92 7.80
C SER A 124 -19.12 -24.02 6.91
N LEU A 125 -17.96 -23.62 7.39
CA LEU A 125 -16.94 -22.88 6.64
C LEU A 125 -16.57 -23.71 5.41
N GLY A 126 -17.10 -23.32 4.24
CA GLY A 126 -16.72 -23.91 2.97
C GLY A 126 -15.24 -23.64 2.71
N GLU A 127 -14.52 -24.71 2.36
CA GLU A 127 -13.11 -24.65 2.00
C GLU A 127 -12.86 -23.66 0.86
N GLY A 128 -11.95 -22.70 1.08
CA GLY A 128 -11.14 -22.08 0.05
C GLY A 128 -11.68 -20.88 -0.70
N SER A 129 -11.45 -19.74 -0.17
CA SER A 129 -10.87 -18.56 -0.85
C SER A 129 -10.40 -17.65 0.28
N GLY A 130 -9.09 -17.42 0.37
CA GLY A 130 -8.50 -16.60 1.41
C GLY A 130 -9.23 -15.27 1.51
N GLU A 131 -9.73 -14.95 2.70
CA GLU A 131 -10.40 -13.69 2.96
C GLU A 131 -9.38 -12.58 2.83
N ARG A 132 -9.53 -11.73 1.83
CA ARG A 132 -8.77 -10.51 1.68
C ARG A 132 -9.60 -9.34 2.15
N SER A 133 -9.12 -8.65 3.15
CA SER A 133 -9.66 -7.36 3.51
C SER A 133 -8.51 -6.35 3.54
N ASP A 134 -8.19 -5.77 2.39
CA ASP A 134 -7.37 -4.56 2.37
C ASP A 134 -8.06 -3.51 3.25
N GLY A 135 -7.32 -2.94 4.16
CA GLY A 135 -7.88 -2.12 5.21
C GLY A 135 -7.28 -0.72 5.31
N CYS A 136 -6.47 -0.28 4.34
CA CYS A 136 -5.80 1.01 4.39
C CYS A 136 -6.79 2.18 4.49
N THR A 137 -6.42 3.17 5.28
CA THR A 137 -7.12 4.46 5.36
C THR A 137 -6.09 5.56 5.23
N SER A 138 -6.23 6.43 4.25
CA SER A 138 -5.35 7.58 4.03
C SER A 138 -6.14 8.89 4.03
N PHE A 139 -5.50 9.98 4.45
CA PHE A 139 -6.06 11.31 4.32
C PHE A 139 -4.98 12.39 4.26
N ALA A 140 -5.31 13.51 3.60
CA ALA A 140 -4.53 14.73 3.58
C ALA A 140 -5.31 15.88 4.23
N VAL A 141 -4.60 16.79 4.91
CA VAL A 141 -5.16 17.99 5.53
C VAL A 141 -4.40 19.21 5.02
N LEU A 142 -5.11 20.08 4.32
CA LEU A 142 -4.56 21.31 3.76
C LEU A 142 -4.21 22.34 4.86
N PRO A 143 -3.28 23.29 4.60
CA PRO A 143 -2.83 24.28 5.58
C PRO A 143 -3.95 25.08 6.25
N GLN A 144 -5.01 25.44 5.51
CA GLN A 144 -6.13 26.19 6.07
C GLN A 144 -6.93 25.40 7.13
N LYS A 145 -6.88 24.08 7.10
CA LYS A 145 -7.57 23.18 8.04
C LYS A 145 -6.62 22.64 9.12
N SER A 146 -5.32 22.81 8.99
CA SER A 146 -4.30 22.38 9.94
C SER A 146 -3.98 23.48 10.95
N THR A 147 -3.71 23.11 12.23
CA THR A 147 -3.44 24.07 13.31
C THR A 147 -2.12 24.83 13.12
N ASN A 148 -1.09 24.15 12.61
CA ASN A 148 0.23 24.72 12.35
C ASN A 148 0.39 25.32 10.94
N LYS A 149 -0.69 25.34 10.14
CA LYS A 149 -0.69 25.80 8.75
C LYS A 149 0.22 24.99 7.83
N HIS A 150 0.52 23.77 8.19
CA HIS A 150 1.27 22.85 7.37
C HIS A 150 0.34 21.88 6.63
N LEU A 151 0.81 21.37 5.50
CA LEU A 151 0.16 20.29 4.78
C LEU A 151 0.52 18.96 5.47
N LEU A 152 -0.51 18.23 5.90
CA LEU A 152 -0.36 16.94 6.57
C LEU A 152 -0.85 15.82 5.65
N LEU A 153 -0.17 14.68 5.70
CA LEU A 153 -0.54 13.44 5.02
C LEU A 153 -0.49 12.29 6.01
N ALA A 154 -1.51 11.44 6.06
CA ALA A 154 -1.60 10.39 7.06
C ALA A 154 -2.16 9.09 6.47
N GLU A 155 -1.72 7.95 7.01
CA GLU A 155 -2.19 6.63 6.58
C GLU A 155 -2.05 5.58 7.67
N ASN A 156 -3.07 4.72 7.82
CA ASN A 156 -2.94 3.38 8.34
C ASN A 156 -2.83 2.41 7.16
N TRP A 157 -1.71 1.71 7.06
CA TRP A 157 -1.54 0.64 6.11
C TRP A 157 -1.86 -0.70 6.79
N ASP A 158 -3.00 -1.27 6.42
CA ASP A 158 -3.46 -2.54 6.96
C ASP A 158 -3.10 -3.67 6.01
N TRP A 159 -2.47 -4.69 6.55
CA TRP A 159 -1.99 -5.84 5.79
C TRP A 159 -1.85 -7.07 6.67
N ILE A 160 -1.13 -8.06 6.16
CA ILE A 160 -0.74 -9.29 6.86
C ILE A 160 0.15 -8.91 8.04
N PRO A 161 -0.22 -9.23 9.30
CA PRO A 161 0.53 -8.78 10.49
C PRO A 161 1.97 -9.28 10.56
N ASP A 162 2.26 -10.42 9.92
CA ASP A 162 3.58 -11.05 9.95
C ASP A 162 4.60 -10.43 8.99
N VAL A 163 4.15 -9.57 8.06
CA VAL A 163 5.05 -8.90 7.09
C VAL A 163 6.03 -8.00 7.81
N ARG A 164 7.30 -8.09 7.42
CA ARG A 164 8.41 -7.35 8.00
C ARG A 164 8.65 -6.05 7.24
N GLY A 165 8.41 -4.94 7.93
CA GLY A 165 8.65 -3.60 7.39
C GLY A 165 10.01 -3.03 7.79
N VAL A 166 10.45 -2.04 7.01
CA VAL A 166 11.62 -1.21 7.29
C VAL A 166 11.31 0.25 6.95
N VAL A 167 11.98 1.18 7.61
CA VAL A 167 12.03 2.58 7.19
C VAL A 167 13.33 2.80 6.44
N LEU A 168 13.25 3.42 5.28
CA LEU A 168 14.41 3.78 4.47
C LEU A 168 14.62 5.29 4.53
N LYS A 169 15.85 5.71 4.88
CA LYS A 169 16.35 7.05 4.62
C LYS A 169 17.34 6.95 3.46
N ILE A 170 16.96 7.50 2.31
CA ILE A 170 17.68 7.34 1.04
C ILE A 170 18.33 8.66 0.65
N CYS A 171 19.63 8.63 0.43
CA CYS A 171 20.42 9.74 -0.08
C CYS A 171 21.13 9.32 -1.37
N GLU A 172 20.66 9.81 -2.51
CA GLU A 172 21.23 9.56 -3.83
C GLU A 172 21.72 10.87 -4.45
N PRO A 173 22.97 10.94 -4.96
CA PRO A 173 23.49 12.16 -5.56
C PRO A 173 22.59 12.70 -6.69
N GLY A 174 22.21 13.97 -6.58
CA GLY A 174 21.36 14.65 -7.58
C GLY A 174 19.86 14.36 -7.49
N MET A 175 19.43 13.58 -6.49
CA MET A 175 18.03 13.26 -6.23
C MET A 175 17.58 13.85 -4.88
N PRO A 176 16.26 14.05 -4.64
CA PRO A 176 15.78 14.43 -3.32
C PRO A 176 16.08 13.33 -2.30
N GLU A 177 16.42 13.70 -1.07
CA GLU A 177 16.46 12.75 0.04
C GLU A 177 15.04 12.23 0.30
N ILE A 178 14.92 10.93 0.61
CA ILE A 178 13.63 10.27 0.82
C ILE A 178 13.61 9.62 2.21
N LEU A 179 12.50 9.78 2.91
CA LEU A 179 12.20 9.08 4.16
C LEU A 179 10.87 8.35 3.98
N CYS A 180 10.90 7.01 3.98
CA CYS A 180 9.73 6.22 3.62
C CYS A 180 9.68 4.86 4.32
N PHE A 181 8.47 4.33 4.42
CA PHE A 181 8.22 2.95 4.80
C PHE A 181 8.14 2.03 3.57
N THR A 182 8.68 0.83 3.71
CA THR A 182 8.50 -0.28 2.77
C THR A 182 8.56 -1.64 3.49
N GLU A 183 8.20 -2.69 2.78
CA GLU A 183 8.45 -4.07 3.22
C GLU A 183 9.89 -4.45 2.88
N ALA A 184 10.58 -5.12 3.79
CA ALA A 184 11.95 -5.57 3.55
C ALA A 184 12.05 -6.43 2.28
N GLY A 185 12.94 -6.05 1.37
CA GLY A 185 13.13 -6.66 0.05
C GLY A 185 12.42 -5.96 -1.11
N ILE A 186 11.53 -5.00 -0.82
CA ILE A 186 10.94 -4.14 -1.84
C ILE A 186 11.76 -2.86 -1.95
N VAL A 187 12.17 -2.53 -3.17
CA VAL A 187 13.01 -1.38 -3.48
C VAL A 187 12.23 -0.07 -3.27
N GLY A 188 12.87 0.89 -2.63
CA GLY A 188 12.27 2.19 -2.35
C GLY A 188 11.07 2.11 -1.42
N GLY A 189 10.34 3.21 -1.33
CA GLY A 189 9.18 3.31 -0.46
C GLY A 189 7.85 3.30 -1.20
N LYS A 190 6.80 3.03 -0.44
CA LYS A 190 5.42 3.14 -0.91
C LYS A 190 4.59 4.13 -0.09
N ILE A 191 5.04 4.49 1.10
CA ILE A 191 4.45 5.50 1.99
C ILE A 191 5.59 6.33 2.54
N GLY A 192 5.58 7.64 2.32
CA GLY A 192 6.68 8.47 2.79
C GLY A 192 6.70 9.85 2.17
N LEU A 193 7.80 10.55 2.38
CA LEU A 193 8.03 11.91 1.92
C LEU A 193 9.48 12.11 1.43
N ASN A 194 9.71 13.22 0.75
CA ASN A 194 11.04 13.62 0.32
C ASN A 194 11.41 15.06 0.70
N SER A 195 12.67 15.42 0.46
CA SER A 195 13.22 16.74 0.83
C SER A 195 12.61 17.91 0.05
N ALA A 196 11.92 17.66 -1.07
CA ALA A 196 11.13 18.67 -1.80
C ALA A 196 9.73 18.91 -1.18
N GLY A 197 9.43 18.27 -0.03
CA GLY A 197 8.13 18.36 0.62
C GLY A 197 7.02 17.62 -0.10
N LEU A 198 7.35 16.67 -0.98
CA LEU A 198 6.40 15.79 -1.64
C LEU A 198 6.19 14.54 -0.78
N GLY A 199 4.93 14.14 -0.59
CA GLY A 199 4.53 12.94 0.16
C GLY A 199 3.63 12.04 -0.67
N LEU A 200 3.66 10.75 -0.34
CA LEU A 200 2.85 9.70 -0.96
C LEU A 200 2.21 8.83 0.13
N ALA A 201 0.92 8.61 0.00
CA ALA A 201 0.15 7.58 0.68
C ALA A 201 -0.60 6.74 -0.37
N ILE A 202 -0.96 5.48 -0.03
CA ILE A 202 -1.52 4.55 -1.01
C ILE A 202 -2.69 3.74 -0.45
N ASN A 203 -3.61 3.33 -1.32
CA ASN A 203 -4.61 2.33 -0.96
C ASN A 203 -4.73 1.26 -2.06
N GLY A 204 -4.91 0.02 -1.65
CA GLY A 204 -5.22 -1.06 -2.59
C GLY A 204 -6.61 -0.89 -3.20
N LEU A 205 -6.71 -1.04 -4.51
CA LEU A 205 -7.98 -1.08 -5.24
C LEU A 205 -8.04 -2.35 -6.09
N ASN A 206 -9.26 -2.79 -6.38
CA ASN A 206 -9.51 -3.90 -7.30
C ASN A 206 -10.53 -3.50 -8.36
N SER A 207 -10.28 -3.87 -9.61
CA SER A 207 -11.21 -3.69 -10.71
C SER A 207 -11.39 -4.97 -11.51
N GLU A 208 -12.52 -5.10 -12.20
CA GLU A 208 -12.81 -6.22 -13.10
C GLU A 208 -11.78 -6.37 -14.25
N HIS A 209 -10.94 -5.34 -14.47
CA HIS A 209 -9.94 -5.29 -15.52
C HIS A 209 -8.52 -5.62 -15.06
N ASP A 210 -8.31 -5.88 -13.76
CA ASP A 210 -6.98 -6.19 -13.22
C ASP A 210 -6.43 -7.47 -13.85
N ASN A 211 -5.26 -7.34 -14.49
CA ASN A 211 -4.63 -8.41 -15.24
C ASN A 211 -3.11 -8.32 -15.22
N TRP A 212 -2.46 -9.19 -14.47
CA TRP A 212 -0.99 -9.26 -14.39
C TRP A 212 -0.31 -9.45 -15.75
N ALA A 213 -0.98 -10.13 -16.71
CA ALA A 213 -0.41 -10.44 -18.03
C ALA A 213 -0.29 -9.23 -18.96
N MET A 214 -0.84 -8.07 -18.59
CA MET A 214 -0.57 -6.82 -19.30
C MET A 214 0.89 -6.38 -19.22
N LEU A 215 1.65 -6.89 -18.25
CA LEU A 215 3.08 -6.64 -18.10
C LEU A 215 3.43 -5.13 -18.15
N ALA A 216 2.60 -4.32 -17.54
CA ALA A 216 2.82 -2.89 -17.42
C ALA A 216 3.80 -2.57 -16.28
N LYS A 217 4.24 -1.32 -16.18
CA LYS A 217 5.12 -0.84 -15.10
C LYS A 217 4.47 -1.14 -13.74
N PRO A 218 5.16 -1.87 -12.83
CA PRO A 218 4.60 -2.28 -11.55
C PRO A 218 4.27 -1.13 -10.61
N PHE A 219 3.31 -1.38 -9.72
CA PHE A 219 2.86 -0.46 -8.69
C PHE A 219 4.02 0.07 -7.82
N HIS A 220 4.89 -0.81 -7.32
CA HIS A 220 6.01 -0.40 -6.47
C HIS A 220 7.03 0.48 -7.21
N VAL A 221 7.23 0.24 -8.52
CA VAL A 221 8.07 1.10 -9.36
C VAL A 221 7.47 2.50 -9.45
N ARG A 222 6.16 2.62 -9.64
CA ARG A 222 5.48 3.92 -9.65
C ARG A 222 5.61 4.66 -8.31
N CYS A 223 5.43 3.97 -7.18
CA CYS A 223 5.64 4.57 -5.86
C CYS A 223 7.06 5.13 -5.70
N TRP A 224 8.07 4.33 -6.09
CA TRP A 224 9.47 4.73 -6.06
C TRP A 224 9.74 5.95 -6.96
N GLU A 225 9.21 5.97 -8.18
CA GLU A 225 9.36 7.11 -9.10
C GLU A 225 8.67 8.38 -8.57
N VAL A 226 7.47 8.26 -7.95
CA VAL A 226 6.77 9.39 -7.33
C VAL A 226 7.61 10.02 -6.23
N LEU A 227 8.14 9.23 -5.30
CA LEU A 227 8.96 9.74 -4.19
C LEU A 227 10.29 10.34 -4.64
N ARG A 228 10.74 10.09 -5.87
CA ARG A 228 11.94 10.68 -6.49
C ARG A 228 11.64 11.98 -7.24
N CYS A 229 10.38 12.40 -7.33
CA CYS A 229 10.02 13.66 -7.97
C CYS A 229 10.23 14.84 -7.03
N THR A 230 10.74 15.95 -7.56
CA THR A 230 10.81 17.24 -6.86
C THR A 230 9.65 18.16 -7.22
N ASP A 231 8.87 17.79 -8.24
CA ASP A 231 7.77 18.55 -8.83
C ASP A 231 6.49 17.75 -8.79
N PHE A 232 5.41 18.37 -8.30
CA PHE A 232 4.09 17.76 -8.12
C PHE A 232 3.49 17.25 -9.44
N ASP A 233 3.55 18.07 -10.51
CA ASP A 233 2.92 17.70 -11.78
C ASP A 233 3.67 16.52 -12.43
N ARG A 234 5.00 16.44 -12.22
CA ARG A 234 5.77 15.26 -12.61
C ARG A 234 5.36 14.01 -11.82
N ALA A 235 5.16 14.12 -10.51
CA ALA A 235 4.70 13.02 -9.68
C ALA A 235 3.31 12.51 -10.14
N VAL A 236 2.41 13.43 -10.47
CA VAL A 236 1.10 13.10 -11.03
C VAL A 236 1.25 12.36 -12.37
N ARG A 237 2.10 12.83 -13.27
CA ARG A 237 2.35 12.16 -14.56
C ARG A 237 2.91 10.75 -14.41
N VAL A 238 3.79 10.49 -13.45
CA VAL A 238 4.29 9.13 -13.15
C VAL A 238 3.14 8.15 -12.93
N VAL A 239 2.07 8.60 -12.27
CA VAL A 239 0.90 7.77 -11.97
C VAL A 239 -0.10 7.73 -13.13
N THR A 240 -0.34 8.86 -13.78
CA THR A 240 -1.41 8.97 -14.80
C THR A 240 -0.99 8.50 -16.19
N GLU A 241 0.29 8.55 -16.52
CA GLU A 241 0.80 8.17 -17.83
C GLU A 241 1.16 6.68 -17.92
N GLY A 242 1.07 6.15 -19.15
CA GLY A 242 1.40 4.77 -19.49
C GLY A 242 0.37 3.74 -19.04
N GLU A 243 0.57 2.53 -19.51
CA GLU A 243 -0.28 1.39 -19.20
C GLU A 243 -0.11 0.92 -17.76
N ARG A 244 -1.15 0.32 -17.21
CA ARG A 244 -1.16 -0.33 -15.90
C ARG A 244 -1.94 -1.63 -15.94
N GLY A 245 -1.42 -2.65 -15.24
CA GLY A 245 -2.01 -3.97 -15.22
C GLY A 245 -2.99 -4.19 -14.07
N VAL A 246 -2.94 -3.34 -13.03
CA VAL A 246 -3.75 -3.46 -11.81
C VAL A 246 -4.17 -2.09 -11.29
N SER A 247 -5.22 -2.11 -10.52
CA SER A 247 -5.81 -0.91 -9.91
C SER A 247 -5.10 -0.53 -8.62
N ALA A 248 -4.96 0.76 -8.36
CA ALA A 248 -4.41 1.29 -7.11
C ALA A 248 -4.84 2.74 -6.90
N ASN A 249 -4.79 3.20 -5.66
CA ASN A 249 -4.95 4.60 -5.30
C ASN A 249 -3.62 5.22 -4.87
N PHE A 250 -3.37 6.46 -5.31
CA PHE A 250 -2.18 7.23 -4.98
C PHE A 250 -2.61 8.62 -4.48
N LEU A 251 -2.50 8.84 -3.18
CA LEU A 251 -2.71 10.15 -2.58
C LEU A 251 -1.37 10.88 -2.54
N ILE A 252 -1.20 11.86 -3.44
CA ILE A 252 0.01 12.65 -3.61
C ILE A 252 -0.23 14.04 -3.03
N ALA A 253 0.70 14.50 -2.20
CA ALA A 253 0.65 15.81 -1.61
C ALA A 253 2.03 16.48 -1.72
N GLN A 254 2.08 17.80 -1.94
CA GLN A 254 3.33 18.56 -1.89
C GLN A 254 3.14 19.92 -1.23
N ALA A 255 4.01 20.27 -0.30
CA ALA A 255 4.03 21.59 0.28
C ALA A 255 4.25 22.69 -0.80
N PRO A 256 3.60 23.88 -0.70
CA PRO A 256 2.86 24.28 0.49
C PRO A 256 1.44 23.70 0.61
N ASP A 257 0.71 23.42 -0.50
CA ASP A 257 -0.74 23.17 -0.43
C ASP A 257 -1.31 22.32 -1.57
N ARG A 258 -0.46 21.66 -2.35
CA ARG A 258 -0.91 20.81 -3.47
C ARG A 258 -1.29 19.41 -3.00
N VAL A 259 -2.50 18.97 -3.31
CA VAL A 259 -3.01 17.62 -3.01
C VAL A 259 -3.85 17.11 -4.16
N VAL A 260 -3.64 15.87 -4.51
CA VAL A 260 -4.50 15.11 -5.45
C VAL A 260 -4.55 13.65 -5.02
N ASP A 261 -5.68 13.03 -5.24
CA ASP A 261 -5.84 11.60 -5.07
C ASP A 261 -6.21 10.98 -6.43
N LEU A 262 -5.49 9.94 -6.82
CA LEU A 262 -5.55 9.34 -8.14
C LEU A 262 -6.02 7.89 -8.02
N GLU A 263 -7.29 7.65 -8.29
CA GLU A 263 -7.82 6.31 -8.46
C GLU A 263 -7.44 5.79 -9.85
N THR A 264 -6.67 4.72 -9.91
CA THR A 264 -6.19 4.17 -11.18
C THR A 264 -6.71 2.75 -11.41
N ALA A 265 -7.10 2.46 -12.65
CA ALA A 265 -7.45 1.14 -13.14
C ALA A 265 -6.79 0.90 -14.51
N PRO A 266 -6.72 -0.34 -15.01
CA PRO A 266 -6.23 -0.60 -16.38
C PRO A 266 -6.95 0.23 -17.45
N THR A 267 -8.19 0.59 -17.21
CA THR A 267 -9.08 1.33 -18.14
C THR A 267 -8.97 2.84 -18.04
N GLY A 268 -8.45 3.40 -16.95
CA GLY A 268 -8.40 4.85 -16.80
C GLY A 268 -7.88 5.34 -15.45
N VAL A 269 -7.96 6.65 -15.27
CA VAL A 269 -7.60 7.35 -14.03
C VAL A 269 -8.70 8.35 -13.69
N ALA A 270 -9.18 8.31 -12.45
CA ALA A 270 -10.01 9.36 -11.88
C ALA A 270 -9.18 10.22 -10.93
N THR A 271 -9.46 11.51 -10.94
CA THR A 271 -8.77 12.48 -10.10
C THR A 271 -9.74 13.04 -9.08
N LEU A 272 -9.38 12.96 -7.81
CA LEU A 272 -10.13 13.51 -6.69
C LEU A 272 -9.37 14.67 -6.08
N PHE A 273 -10.08 15.71 -5.68
CA PHE A 273 -9.51 16.91 -5.10
C PHE A 273 -10.05 17.15 -3.68
N PRO A 274 -9.28 17.82 -2.80
CA PRO A 274 -9.72 18.16 -1.47
C PRO A 274 -11.02 18.99 -1.47
N GLN A 275 -11.89 18.66 -0.51
CA GLN A 275 -13.09 19.44 -0.19
C GLN A 275 -13.02 19.83 1.29
N ASP A 276 -13.48 21.03 1.65
CA ASP A 276 -13.47 21.53 3.02
C ASP A 276 -12.08 21.51 3.71
N GLY A 277 -10.99 21.57 2.91
CA GLY A 277 -9.62 21.58 3.40
C GLY A 277 -9.03 20.21 3.74
N TRP A 278 -9.65 19.12 3.30
CA TRP A 278 -9.13 17.75 3.46
C TRP A 278 -9.58 16.83 2.32
N LEU A 279 -8.93 15.70 2.21
CA LEU A 279 -9.29 14.59 1.32
C LEU A 279 -8.98 13.27 2.03
N ALA A 280 -9.84 12.25 1.88
CA ALA A 280 -9.65 10.94 2.48
C ALA A 280 -10.03 9.83 1.50
N HIS A 281 -9.32 8.70 1.58
CA HIS A 281 -9.55 7.51 0.77
C HIS A 281 -9.41 6.21 1.58
N THR A 282 -10.02 5.15 1.07
CA THR A 282 -9.92 3.78 1.59
C THR A 282 -9.72 2.78 0.43
N ASN A 283 -10.37 1.61 0.45
CA ASN A 283 -10.09 0.55 -0.54
C ASN A 283 -11.27 0.27 -1.49
N HIS A 284 -11.94 1.30 -1.96
CA HIS A 284 -12.94 1.19 -3.03
C HIS A 284 -12.90 2.46 -3.89
N PHE A 285 -13.29 2.34 -5.13
CA PHE A 285 -13.39 3.50 -6.02
C PHE A 285 -14.50 4.45 -5.55
N ILE A 286 -14.15 5.71 -5.35
CA ILE A 286 -15.12 6.78 -5.07
C ILE A 286 -15.79 7.19 -6.38
N ASN A 287 -15.04 7.17 -7.49
CA ASN A 287 -15.55 7.53 -8.81
C ASN A 287 -15.33 6.41 -9.86
N PRO A 288 -15.97 5.23 -9.70
CA PRO A 288 -15.75 4.08 -10.56
C PRO A 288 -16.06 4.35 -12.04
N HIS A 289 -17.07 5.17 -12.33
CA HIS A 289 -17.44 5.48 -13.72
C HIS A 289 -16.37 6.31 -14.44
N ALA A 290 -15.64 7.19 -13.73
CA ALA A 290 -14.57 7.99 -14.33
C ALA A 290 -13.38 7.15 -14.77
N VAL A 291 -13.17 5.98 -14.17
CA VAL A 291 -12.14 5.01 -14.59
C VAL A 291 -12.68 3.93 -15.52
N GLY A 292 -13.94 4.04 -15.96
CA GLY A 292 -14.55 3.11 -16.92
C GLY A 292 -15.01 1.79 -16.31
N LEU A 293 -15.24 1.71 -14.99
CA LEU A 293 -15.73 0.49 -14.35
C LEU A 293 -17.26 0.38 -14.46
N THR A 294 -17.72 -0.83 -14.74
CA THR A 294 -19.14 -1.17 -14.80
C THR A 294 -19.58 -2.00 -13.59
N ARG A 295 -18.64 -2.58 -12.87
CA ARG A 295 -18.87 -3.46 -11.74
C ARG A 295 -17.91 -3.17 -10.60
N GLU A 296 -18.42 -3.13 -9.37
CA GLU A 296 -17.60 -3.09 -8.16
C GLU A 296 -17.06 -4.50 -7.85
N VAL A 297 -15.74 -4.60 -7.66
CA VAL A 297 -15.10 -5.85 -7.22
C VAL A 297 -14.74 -5.72 -5.75
N GLN A 298 -15.36 -6.55 -4.93
CA GLN A 298 -15.12 -6.61 -3.49
C GLN A 298 -14.51 -7.97 -3.14
N PRO A 299 -13.18 -8.09 -3.06
CA PRO A 299 -12.54 -9.39 -2.77
C PRO A 299 -12.73 -9.84 -1.33
N SER A 300 -13.15 -8.97 -0.43
CA SER A 300 -13.41 -9.28 0.98
C SER A 300 -14.83 -9.74 1.22
N LYS A 301 -14.99 -10.80 2.01
CA LYS A 301 -16.29 -11.25 2.54
C LYS A 301 -16.87 -10.32 3.60
N ARG A 302 -16.05 -9.45 4.20
CA ARG A 302 -16.42 -8.48 5.23
C ARG A 302 -15.84 -7.10 4.88
N PRO A 303 -16.34 -6.46 3.82
CA PRO A 303 -15.81 -5.18 3.40
C PRO A 303 -16.14 -4.11 4.43
N SER A 304 -15.11 -3.47 4.99
CA SER A 304 -15.25 -2.33 5.91
C SER A 304 -14.90 -0.99 5.26
N THR A 305 -14.58 -1.02 3.98
CA THR A 305 -13.99 0.13 3.29
C THR A 305 -14.93 1.35 3.24
N LYS A 306 -16.23 1.14 2.99
CA LYS A 306 -17.22 2.24 2.94
C LYS A 306 -17.49 2.81 4.35
N GLN A 307 -17.56 1.95 5.36
CA GLN A 307 -17.72 2.34 6.77
C GLN A 307 -16.52 3.14 7.25
N ARG A 308 -15.29 2.68 6.98
CA ARG A 308 -14.05 3.40 7.31
C ARG A 308 -13.96 4.76 6.61
N LEU A 309 -14.35 4.84 5.32
CA LEU A 309 -14.40 6.13 4.63
C LEU A 309 -15.40 7.08 5.27
N ALA A 310 -16.61 6.62 5.54
CA ALA A 310 -17.63 7.44 6.23
C ALA A 310 -17.15 7.92 7.61
N ARG A 311 -16.48 7.02 8.36
CA ARG A 311 -15.96 7.34 9.70
C ARG A 311 -14.83 8.37 9.65
N VAL A 312 -13.81 8.18 8.83
CA VAL A 312 -12.71 9.15 8.73
C VAL A 312 -13.21 10.52 8.26
N GLN A 313 -14.14 10.55 7.30
CA GLN A 313 -14.78 11.78 6.86
C GLN A 313 -15.58 12.47 7.98
N GLN A 314 -16.31 11.71 8.79
CA GLN A 314 -17.04 12.25 9.96
C GLN A 314 -16.07 12.89 10.94
N LEU A 315 -14.95 12.22 11.28
CA LEU A 315 -13.95 12.74 12.21
C LEU A 315 -13.25 13.99 11.70
N LEU A 316 -12.92 14.04 10.40
CA LEU A 316 -12.30 15.19 9.75
C LEU A 316 -13.25 16.41 9.70
N ARG A 317 -14.54 16.19 9.41
CA ARG A 317 -15.58 17.25 9.41
C ARG A 317 -15.81 17.83 10.79
N ALA A 318 -15.83 17.00 11.84
CA ALA A 318 -16.09 17.39 13.20
C ALA A 318 -15.03 18.37 13.79
N CYS A 319 -13.83 18.40 13.19
CA CYS A 319 -12.75 19.26 13.64
C CYS A 319 -12.79 20.62 12.91
N ALA A 320 -12.75 21.74 13.64
CA ALA A 320 -12.53 23.06 13.03
C ALA A 320 -11.12 23.15 12.44
N GLN A 321 -10.11 22.68 13.20
CA GLN A 321 -8.73 22.53 12.77
C GLN A 321 -8.17 21.19 13.26
N ILE A 322 -7.17 20.66 12.55
CA ILE A 322 -6.57 19.36 12.82
C ILE A 322 -5.08 19.56 13.14
N SER A 323 -4.67 19.13 14.33
CA SER A 323 -3.27 19.07 14.75
C SER A 323 -2.66 17.72 14.37
N LEU A 324 -1.33 17.61 14.48
CA LEU A 324 -0.61 16.33 14.33
C LEU A 324 -1.13 15.27 15.32
N GLU A 325 -1.40 15.68 16.58
CA GLU A 325 -1.96 14.75 17.58
C GLU A 325 -3.40 14.35 17.21
N ARG A 326 -4.21 15.29 16.72
CA ARG A 326 -5.57 14.95 16.26
C ARG A 326 -5.54 14.01 15.06
N ALA A 327 -4.60 14.14 14.14
CA ALA A 327 -4.43 13.19 13.04
C ALA A 327 -4.10 11.78 13.55
N LYS A 328 -3.22 11.65 14.55
CA LYS A 328 -2.93 10.36 15.21
C LYS A 328 -4.15 9.79 15.93
N GLU A 329 -4.93 10.63 16.62
CA GLU A 329 -6.17 10.20 17.29
C GLU A 329 -7.21 9.67 16.28
N ILE A 330 -7.34 10.30 15.11
CA ILE A 330 -8.21 9.83 14.02
C ILE A 330 -7.75 8.43 13.57
N LEU A 331 -6.46 8.21 13.38
CA LEU A 331 -5.92 6.90 13.01
C LEU A 331 -6.06 5.84 14.11
N ARG A 332 -6.29 6.25 15.37
CA ARG A 332 -6.53 5.36 16.53
C ARG A 332 -8.01 5.02 16.75
N ASP A 333 -8.92 5.50 15.90
CA ASP A 333 -10.36 5.30 16.07
C ASP A 333 -10.76 3.82 15.96
N HIS A 334 -11.66 3.37 16.85
CA HIS A 334 -12.07 1.97 16.96
C HIS A 334 -13.56 1.74 16.65
N GLU A 335 -14.26 2.69 16.05
CA GLU A 335 -15.63 2.42 15.61
C GLU A 335 -15.65 1.28 14.61
N ASP A 336 -16.54 0.31 14.79
CA ASP A 336 -16.64 -0.96 14.07
C ASP A 336 -15.48 -1.94 14.30
N PHE A 337 -14.88 -1.93 15.51
CA PHE A 337 -13.82 -2.89 15.90
C PHE A 337 -14.24 -4.36 15.61
N PRO A 338 -13.34 -5.22 15.07
CA PRO A 338 -11.92 -5.01 14.78
C PRO A 338 -11.61 -4.41 13.39
N TYR A 339 -12.65 -4.07 12.60
CA TYR A 339 -12.57 -3.59 11.21
C TYR A 339 -12.56 -2.06 11.08
N SER A 340 -12.16 -1.39 12.15
CA SER A 340 -12.10 0.06 12.33
C SER A 340 -10.95 0.73 11.55
N LEU A 341 -10.77 2.05 11.72
CA LEU A 341 -9.61 2.78 11.19
C LEU A 341 -8.31 2.26 11.78
N CYS A 342 -8.26 2.07 13.12
CA CYS A 342 -7.22 1.29 13.79
C CYS A 342 -7.62 -0.18 13.74
N ARG A 343 -7.13 -0.90 12.73
CA ARG A 343 -7.52 -2.28 12.49
C ARG A 343 -6.78 -3.25 13.40
N HIS A 344 -7.52 -4.20 13.95
CA HIS A 344 -6.99 -5.28 14.79
C HIS A 344 -7.23 -6.65 14.15
N PRO A 345 -6.37 -7.66 14.48
CA PRO A 345 -6.62 -9.02 14.03
C PRO A 345 -7.96 -9.53 14.59
N ASP A 346 -8.79 -10.11 13.75
CA ASP A 346 -10.01 -10.80 14.21
C ASP A 346 -9.63 -12.21 14.64
N GLU A 347 -9.72 -12.50 15.93
CA GLU A 347 -9.34 -13.78 16.53
C GLU A 347 -10.27 -14.93 16.14
N ASN A 348 -11.44 -14.64 15.56
CA ASN A 348 -12.34 -15.65 15.01
C ASN A 348 -11.80 -16.29 13.72
N PHE A 349 -10.74 -15.73 13.15
CA PHE A 349 -10.08 -16.28 11.96
C PHE A 349 -8.75 -16.93 12.29
N PRO A 350 -8.33 -17.93 11.48
CA PRO A 350 -6.99 -18.48 11.55
C PRO A 350 -5.93 -17.37 11.41
N PRO A 351 -4.76 -17.48 12.07
CA PRO A 351 -3.72 -16.45 12.04
C PRO A 351 -3.37 -15.96 10.65
N GLU A 352 -3.33 -16.88 9.68
CA GLU A 352 -3.01 -16.62 8.29
C GLU A 352 -4.10 -15.88 7.50
N GLU A 353 -5.30 -15.70 8.06
CA GLU A 353 -6.41 -14.92 7.48
C GLU A 353 -6.61 -13.58 8.18
N ARG A 354 -5.79 -13.28 9.18
CA ARG A 354 -5.89 -12.04 9.94
C ARG A 354 -5.19 -10.90 9.23
N TYR A 355 -5.81 -9.72 9.32
CA TYR A 355 -5.26 -8.45 8.85
C TYR A 355 -5.30 -7.45 10.00
N ALA A 356 -4.29 -6.59 10.06
CA ALA A 356 -4.20 -5.54 11.06
C ALA A 356 -3.47 -4.32 10.49
N SER A 357 -3.56 -3.18 11.15
CA SER A 357 -2.67 -2.06 10.88
C SER A 357 -1.23 -2.51 11.14
N VAL A 358 -0.43 -2.64 10.08
CA VAL A 358 0.99 -3.03 10.15
C VAL A 358 1.86 -1.82 10.44
N VAL A 359 1.45 -0.67 9.89
CA VAL A 359 2.10 0.61 10.13
C VAL A 359 1.06 1.73 10.10
N SER A 360 1.27 2.72 10.96
CA SER A 360 0.52 3.97 10.96
C SER A 360 1.49 5.13 10.81
N VAL A 361 1.20 6.07 9.90
CA VAL A 361 2.06 7.22 9.64
C VAL A 361 1.29 8.53 9.67
N VAL A 362 1.95 9.58 10.16
CA VAL A 362 1.54 10.98 10.00
C VAL A 362 2.75 11.76 9.50
N MET A 363 2.62 12.43 8.40
CA MET A 363 3.67 13.21 7.74
C MET A 363 3.37 14.70 7.80
N ASP A 364 4.34 15.50 8.23
CA ASP A 364 4.34 16.95 8.06
C ASP A 364 5.26 17.31 6.89
N LEU A 365 4.65 17.70 5.77
CA LEU A 365 5.38 17.91 4.52
C LEU A 365 6.18 19.23 4.48
N HIS A 366 5.83 20.21 5.35
CA HIS A 366 6.62 21.43 5.48
C HIS A 366 7.88 21.17 6.29
N ASP A 367 7.74 20.49 7.45
CA ASP A 367 8.85 20.17 8.33
C ASP A 367 9.62 18.93 7.90
N LYS A 368 9.14 18.20 6.85
CA LYS A 368 9.74 16.96 6.33
C LYS A 368 9.93 15.92 7.43
N THR A 369 8.86 15.76 8.22
CA THR A 369 8.85 14.88 9.40
C THR A 369 7.89 13.70 9.13
N LEU A 370 8.36 12.50 9.39
CA LEU A 370 7.60 11.26 9.38
C LEU A 370 7.43 10.76 10.81
N MET A 371 6.20 10.73 11.30
CA MET A 371 5.83 10.06 12.55
C MET A 371 5.28 8.68 12.21
N ILE A 372 5.86 7.62 12.75
CA ILE A 372 5.55 6.24 12.38
C ILE A 372 5.39 5.34 13.61
N ALA A 373 4.31 4.58 13.65
CA ALA A 373 4.04 3.53 14.63
C ALA A 373 4.06 2.16 13.95
N SER A 374 4.74 1.18 14.57
CA SER A 374 4.86 -0.21 14.07
C SER A 374 3.76 -1.08 14.64
N GLY A 375 2.68 -1.26 13.90
CA GLY A 375 1.49 -1.99 14.33
C GLY A 375 0.28 -1.08 14.54
N PRO A 376 -0.80 -1.59 15.17
CA PRO A 376 -1.99 -0.79 15.48
C PRO A 376 -1.61 0.44 16.33
N PRO A 377 -1.96 1.68 15.87
CA PRO A 377 -1.45 2.90 16.50
C PRO A 377 -1.98 3.16 17.91
N CYS A 378 -3.01 2.46 18.37
CA CYS A 378 -3.47 2.50 19.76
C CYS A 378 -2.58 1.71 20.73
N GLN A 379 -1.76 0.78 20.21
CA GLN A 379 -0.88 -0.10 21.00
C GLN A 379 0.61 0.30 20.86
N HIS A 380 0.93 1.22 19.96
CA HIS A 380 2.30 1.59 19.63
C HIS A 380 2.46 3.11 19.58
N GLU A 381 3.55 3.58 20.18
CA GLU A 381 3.92 5.00 20.12
C GLU A 381 4.51 5.37 18.77
N TYR A 382 4.23 6.60 18.33
CA TYR A 382 4.82 7.15 17.13
C TYR A 382 6.26 7.59 17.36
N ARG A 383 7.19 6.98 16.65
CA ARG A 383 8.56 7.45 16.53
C ARG A 383 8.63 8.60 15.53
N VAL A 384 9.32 9.69 15.88
CA VAL A 384 9.51 10.85 15.02
C VAL A 384 10.84 10.72 14.28
N LEU A 385 10.79 10.78 12.96
CA LEU A 385 11.95 10.77 12.07
C LEU A 385 11.90 12.02 11.19
N LYS A 386 13.08 12.55 10.84
CA LYS A 386 13.19 13.79 10.04
C LYS A 386 14.27 13.64 8.96
N LEU A 387 14.02 14.25 7.78
CA LEU A 387 15.03 14.51 6.75
C LEU A 387 15.94 15.67 7.13
#